data_d028eef03f2edf3a538d24118f500b12
#
_entry.id   d028eef03f2edf3a538d24118f500b12
#
_cell.length_a   1.000
_cell.length_b   1.000
_cell.length_c   1.000
_cell.angle_alpha   90.00
_cell.angle_beta   90.00
_cell.angle_gamma   90.00
#
_symmetry.space_group_name_H-M   'P 1'
#
loop_
_entity.id
_entity.type
_entity.pdbx_description
1 polymer ?
#
loop_
_entity_poly.entity_id
_entity_poly.type
_entity_poly.pdbx_seq_one_letter_code
_entity_poly.pdbx_strand_id
1 'polypeptide(L)'
;MNSVPLLQRRVQLALGEYPVDAAFSPDGATVVVAGGEGGVFRVSLRAAGKAERIGEHSGGALALAWQPAGALFASSGQDGAVRLWDSRNTDSRVIHTHREWTEHLSFSGNGKLLAVGNATRLHIFDSAGAEQTLIAGHAGNIAALAWRPKSTEVAAACNGGVRVHRIATPVVSHSYDWKGACLTASWRPDGSVLASGLQDGTVHFWNIVTGKQSEMKGYGAKVAHTGWSANGKYLATAADRGIIVWEFAGRGPEGSEPIQLNGHTDRITQMICAPKGPYLASAGRDCRLLLWRPGFADEPVDADLFSDEIVLLHFSADGKTLLAGDRDGNLTVMVVGVS
;
A
#
# COMPACT_ATOMS: atom_id res chain seq x y z
N MET A 1 4.85 -36.02 5.34
CA MET A 1 3.70 -35.37 6.01
C MET A 1 3.28 -34.24 5.11
N ASN A 2 2.06 -34.26 4.55
CA ASN A 2 1.57 -33.12 3.76
C ASN A 2 1.34 -31.96 4.73
N SER A 3 2.20 -30.96 4.66
CA SER A 3 1.97 -29.71 5.42
C SER A 3 0.66 -29.08 4.95
N VAL A 4 -0.17 -28.63 5.90
CA VAL A 4 -1.38 -27.87 5.55
C VAL A 4 -0.94 -26.60 4.82
N PRO A 5 -1.52 -26.28 3.64
CA PRO A 5 -1.15 -25.08 2.90
C PRO A 5 -1.40 -23.84 3.76
N LEU A 6 -0.46 -22.89 3.73
CA LEU A 6 -0.55 -21.62 4.45
C LEU A 6 -1.50 -20.65 3.74
N LEU A 7 -1.67 -20.79 2.41
CA LEU A 7 -2.63 -20.04 1.60
C LEU A 7 -3.86 -20.90 1.32
N GLN A 8 -5.01 -20.50 1.84
CA GLN A 8 -6.26 -21.22 1.62
C GLN A 8 -7.32 -20.30 1.02
N ARG A 9 -7.69 -20.57 -0.25
CA ARG A 9 -8.77 -19.83 -0.92
C ARG A 9 -10.08 -20.00 -0.18
N ARG A 10 -10.78 -18.91 0.10
CA ARG A 10 -12.07 -18.88 0.81
C ARG A 10 -13.18 -18.31 -0.06
N VAL A 11 -12.90 -17.27 -0.80
CA VAL A 11 -13.87 -16.60 -1.68
C VAL A 11 -13.21 -16.37 -3.00
N GLN A 12 -13.93 -16.68 -4.09
CA GLN A 12 -13.57 -16.30 -5.44
C GLN A 12 -14.81 -15.68 -6.09
N LEU A 13 -14.64 -14.54 -6.73
CA LEU A 13 -15.71 -13.83 -7.41
C LEU A 13 -15.15 -12.99 -8.55
N ALA A 14 -15.99 -12.70 -9.54
CA ALA A 14 -15.69 -11.77 -10.61
C ALA A 14 -16.21 -10.37 -10.25
N LEU A 15 -15.39 -9.36 -10.47
CA LEU A 15 -15.75 -7.95 -10.29
C LEU A 15 -16.46 -7.40 -11.53
N GLY A 16 -16.10 -7.91 -12.72
CA GLY A 16 -16.60 -7.46 -14.01
C GLY A 16 -15.73 -6.37 -14.65
N GLU A 17 -14.77 -5.84 -13.92
CA GLU A 17 -13.73 -4.91 -14.36
C GLU A 17 -12.44 -5.18 -13.57
N TYR A 18 -11.27 -4.80 -14.10
CA TYR A 18 -10.01 -5.07 -13.39
C TYR A 18 -9.89 -4.24 -12.11
N PRO A 19 -9.40 -4.83 -11.01
CA PRO A 19 -9.24 -4.12 -9.74
C PRO A 19 -8.00 -3.23 -9.77
N VAL A 20 -8.15 -1.99 -9.29
CA VAL A 20 -7.07 -0.98 -9.23
C VAL A 20 -6.53 -0.85 -7.81
N ASP A 21 -7.43 -0.75 -6.83
CA ASP A 21 -7.08 -0.61 -5.41
C ASP A 21 -8.16 -1.26 -4.54
N ALA A 22 -7.80 -1.58 -3.30
CA ALA A 22 -8.73 -2.13 -2.32
C ALA A 22 -8.41 -1.70 -0.89
N ALA A 23 -9.42 -1.77 -0.03
CA ALA A 23 -9.24 -1.55 1.40
C ALA A 23 -10.14 -2.47 2.22
N PHE A 24 -9.56 -3.10 3.25
CA PHE A 24 -10.31 -3.89 4.22
C PHE A 24 -10.95 -3.00 5.28
N SER A 25 -12.15 -3.37 5.73
CA SER A 25 -12.72 -2.84 6.97
C SER A 25 -11.83 -3.21 8.17
N PRO A 26 -11.83 -2.42 9.25
CA PRO A 26 -11.00 -2.69 10.42
C PRO A 26 -11.23 -4.06 11.07
N ASP A 27 -12.44 -4.62 10.96
CA ASP A 27 -12.81 -5.96 11.45
C ASP A 27 -12.49 -7.08 10.44
N GLY A 28 -12.00 -6.72 9.25
CA GLY A 28 -11.68 -7.67 8.19
C GLY A 28 -12.90 -8.37 7.56
N ALA A 29 -14.13 -7.93 7.86
CA ALA A 29 -15.34 -8.58 7.38
C ALA A 29 -15.83 -8.08 6.02
N THR A 30 -15.35 -6.93 5.60
CA THR A 30 -15.73 -6.28 4.34
C THR A 30 -14.48 -5.79 3.61
N VAL A 31 -14.51 -5.87 2.30
CA VAL A 31 -13.52 -5.25 1.41
C VAL A 31 -14.25 -4.29 0.50
N VAL A 32 -13.69 -3.10 0.28
CA VAL A 32 -14.07 -2.23 -0.84
C VAL A 32 -13.01 -2.31 -1.91
N VAL A 33 -13.43 -2.29 -3.18
CA VAL A 33 -12.55 -2.42 -4.34
C VAL A 33 -12.87 -1.32 -5.33
N ALA A 34 -11.84 -0.67 -5.83
CA ALA A 34 -11.89 0.29 -6.93
C ALA A 34 -11.66 -0.44 -8.24
N GLY A 35 -12.52 -0.25 -9.20
CA GLY A 35 -12.44 -0.83 -10.54
C GLY A 35 -11.92 0.16 -11.57
N GLY A 36 -11.23 -0.36 -12.58
CA GLY A 36 -10.61 0.46 -13.63
C GLY A 36 -11.60 1.18 -14.54
N GLU A 37 -12.83 0.71 -14.63
CA GLU A 37 -13.92 1.37 -15.36
C GLU A 37 -14.71 2.37 -14.49
N GLY A 38 -14.26 2.53 -13.23
CA GLY A 38 -14.80 3.52 -12.29
C GLY A 38 -15.67 2.95 -11.19
N GLY A 39 -16.03 1.68 -11.22
CA GLY A 39 -16.84 1.07 -10.19
C GLY A 39 -16.21 1.14 -8.80
N VAL A 40 -17.02 1.45 -7.80
CA VAL A 40 -16.66 1.25 -6.37
C VAL A 40 -17.51 0.10 -5.88
N PHE A 41 -16.87 -0.98 -5.46
CA PHE A 41 -17.53 -2.22 -5.07
C PHE A 41 -17.35 -2.49 -3.58
N ARG A 42 -18.38 -3.11 -2.99
CA ARG A 42 -18.34 -3.66 -1.65
C ARG A 42 -18.45 -5.18 -1.71
N VAL A 43 -17.56 -5.89 -1.02
CA VAL A 43 -17.56 -7.35 -0.91
C VAL A 43 -17.67 -7.73 0.56
N SER A 44 -18.76 -8.43 0.93
CA SER A 44 -18.90 -9.00 2.27
C SER A 44 -18.22 -10.37 2.32
N LEU A 45 -17.26 -10.54 3.23
CA LEU A 45 -16.53 -11.78 3.40
C LEU A 45 -17.22 -12.79 4.32
N ARG A 46 -18.29 -12.37 5.04
CA ARG A 46 -19.12 -13.24 5.89
C ARG A 46 -20.21 -13.98 5.12
N ALA A 47 -20.74 -13.35 4.07
CA ALA A 47 -21.70 -13.95 3.16
C ALA A 47 -20.96 -14.40 1.89
N ALA A 48 -21.31 -15.51 1.29
CA ALA A 48 -20.62 -16.13 0.15
C ALA A 48 -20.34 -15.17 -1.03
N GLY A 49 -19.45 -14.22 -0.80
CA GLY A 49 -18.76 -13.31 -1.68
C GLY A 49 -19.47 -12.86 -2.95
N LYS A 50 -20.41 -11.91 -2.85
CA LYS A 50 -20.91 -11.18 -4.03
C LYS A 50 -20.37 -9.75 -3.97
N ALA A 51 -19.79 -9.29 -5.09
CA ALA A 51 -19.45 -7.88 -5.24
C ALA A 51 -20.73 -7.07 -5.50
N GLU A 52 -20.94 -6.04 -4.72
CA GLU A 52 -22.02 -5.07 -4.88
C GLU A 52 -21.42 -3.75 -5.34
N ARG A 53 -21.81 -3.28 -6.53
CA ARG A 53 -21.42 -1.93 -6.99
C ARG A 53 -22.22 -0.90 -6.19
N ILE A 54 -21.54 -0.12 -5.38
CA ILE A 54 -22.15 0.88 -4.49
C ILE A 54 -22.07 2.30 -5.02
N GLY A 55 -21.30 2.53 -6.08
CA GLY A 55 -21.18 3.80 -6.78
C GLY A 55 -20.06 3.79 -7.81
N GLU A 56 -19.71 4.99 -8.27
CA GLU A 56 -18.73 5.12 -9.36
C GLU A 56 -17.97 6.44 -9.36
N HIS A 57 -16.82 6.43 -10.04
CA HIS A 57 -16.04 7.56 -10.51
C HIS A 57 -16.07 7.60 -12.04
N SER A 58 -16.30 8.75 -12.64
CA SER A 58 -16.30 8.88 -14.10
C SER A 58 -14.88 8.71 -14.64
N GLY A 59 -14.70 7.80 -15.60
CA GLY A 59 -13.41 7.53 -16.27
C GLY A 59 -12.54 6.48 -15.58
N GLY A 60 -12.68 6.20 -14.28
CA GLY A 60 -11.92 5.19 -13.55
C GLY A 60 -11.76 5.55 -12.08
N ALA A 61 -11.90 4.57 -11.20
CA ALA A 61 -11.55 4.71 -9.79
C ALA A 61 -10.05 4.41 -9.61
N LEU A 62 -9.35 5.18 -8.75
CA LEU A 62 -7.90 5.14 -8.66
C LEU A 62 -7.38 4.74 -7.29
N ALA A 63 -7.99 5.23 -6.20
CA ALA A 63 -7.52 4.95 -4.85
C ALA A 63 -8.66 4.77 -3.87
N LEU A 64 -8.40 3.95 -2.86
CA LEU A 64 -9.26 3.68 -1.71
C LEU A 64 -8.46 3.79 -0.41
N ALA A 65 -9.10 4.31 0.61
CA ALA A 65 -8.55 4.26 1.96
C ALA A 65 -9.68 4.02 2.96
N TRP A 66 -9.51 3.06 3.88
CA TRP A 66 -10.45 2.83 4.97
C TRP A 66 -9.94 3.47 6.25
N GLN A 67 -10.82 4.11 7.00
CA GLN A 67 -10.52 4.68 8.30
C GLN A 67 -10.13 3.54 9.29
N PRO A 68 -8.95 3.58 9.94
CA PRO A 68 -8.42 2.43 10.68
C PRO A 68 -9.28 1.90 11.84
N ALA A 69 -10.15 2.75 12.39
CA ALA A 69 -11.01 2.39 13.54
C ALA A 69 -12.45 2.92 13.38
N GLY A 70 -12.95 3.01 12.14
CA GLY A 70 -14.25 3.60 11.85
C GLY A 70 -15.01 2.87 10.73
N ALA A 71 -16.20 3.38 10.45
CA ALA A 71 -17.06 2.89 9.38
C ALA A 71 -16.86 3.67 8.07
N LEU A 72 -16.02 4.71 8.06
CA LEU A 72 -15.82 5.54 6.89
C LEU A 72 -14.69 5.00 6.02
N PHE A 73 -14.86 5.13 4.72
CA PHE A 73 -13.78 4.98 3.75
C PHE A 73 -13.87 6.08 2.70
N ALA A 74 -12.75 6.36 2.04
CA ALA A 74 -12.66 7.33 0.97
C ALA A 74 -12.33 6.63 -0.34
N SER A 75 -12.83 7.18 -1.45
CA SER A 75 -12.44 6.82 -2.81
C SER A 75 -12.10 8.05 -3.62
N SER A 76 -11.26 7.87 -4.64
CA SER A 76 -10.94 8.90 -5.62
C SER A 76 -10.78 8.32 -7.02
N GLY A 77 -10.83 9.17 -8.03
CA GLY A 77 -10.81 8.72 -9.41
C GLY A 77 -10.29 9.74 -10.41
N GLN A 78 -10.41 9.38 -11.67
CA GLN A 78 -10.03 10.21 -12.83
C GLN A 78 -10.92 11.45 -13.00
N ASP A 79 -12.13 11.43 -12.41
CA ASP A 79 -13.00 12.60 -12.32
C ASP A 79 -12.51 13.69 -11.35
N GLY A 80 -11.38 13.43 -10.68
CA GLY A 80 -10.81 14.31 -9.67
C GLY A 80 -11.60 14.36 -8.37
N ALA A 81 -12.75 13.69 -8.28
CA ALA A 81 -13.58 13.69 -7.09
C ALA A 81 -12.96 12.84 -5.98
N VAL A 82 -13.06 13.35 -4.75
CA VAL A 82 -12.81 12.59 -3.52
C VAL A 82 -14.16 12.38 -2.84
N ARG A 83 -14.55 11.12 -2.70
CA ARG A 83 -15.81 10.72 -2.06
C ARG A 83 -15.54 10.11 -0.68
N LEU A 84 -16.33 10.50 0.29
CA LEU A 84 -16.36 9.89 1.62
C LEU A 84 -17.63 9.06 1.75
N TRP A 85 -17.50 7.82 2.16
CA TRP A 85 -18.55 6.79 2.24
C TRP A 85 -18.78 6.36 3.68
N ASP A 86 -20.01 6.04 4.01
CA ASP A 86 -20.36 5.31 5.23
C ASP A 86 -20.67 3.85 4.89
N SER A 87 -19.82 2.93 5.35
CA SER A 87 -19.95 1.49 5.04
C SER A 87 -21.21 0.83 5.62
N ARG A 88 -21.90 1.49 6.54
CA ARG A 88 -23.12 0.96 7.20
C ARG A 88 -24.35 1.05 6.30
N ASN A 89 -24.42 2.09 5.47
CA ASN A 89 -25.57 2.37 4.59
C ASN A 89 -25.19 2.62 3.13
N THR A 90 -23.88 2.65 2.82
CA THR A 90 -23.33 2.97 1.49
C THR A 90 -23.60 4.39 0.99
N ASP A 91 -24.05 5.28 1.87
CA ASP A 91 -24.17 6.69 1.54
C ASP A 91 -22.79 7.29 1.24
N SER A 92 -22.73 8.13 0.23
CA SER A 92 -21.50 8.82 -0.13
C SER A 92 -21.75 10.31 -0.38
N ARG A 93 -20.71 11.10 -0.17
CA ARG A 93 -20.68 12.50 -0.53
C ARG A 93 -19.33 12.89 -1.10
N VAL A 94 -19.33 13.77 -2.08
CA VAL A 94 -18.12 14.42 -2.57
C VAL A 94 -17.66 15.43 -1.52
N ILE A 95 -16.41 15.28 -1.04
CA ILE A 95 -15.79 16.21 -0.10
C ILE A 95 -14.90 17.22 -0.80
N HIS A 96 -14.38 16.85 -1.97
CA HIS A 96 -13.56 17.74 -2.80
C HIS A 96 -13.57 17.27 -4.26
N THR A 97 -13.27 18.19 -5.19
CA THR A 97 -13.09 17.88 -6.61
C THR A 97 -11.88 18.66 -7.12
N HIS A 98 -10.93 17.93 -7.68
CA HIS A 98 -9.75 18.46 -8.34
C HIS A 98 -9.96 18.52 -9.87
N ARG A 99 -9.09 19.26 -10.58
CA ARG A 99 -9.06 19.27 -12.05
C ARG A 99 -8.30 18.06 -12.61
N GLU A 100 -7.29 17.62 -11.89
CA GLU A 100 -6.42 16.50 -12.23
C GLU A 100 -6.90 15.23 -11.51
N TRP A 101 -6.46 14.07 -11.96
CA TRP A 101 -6.68 12.77 -11.33
C TRP A 101 -6.19 12.77 -9.88
N THR A 102 -6.93 12.11 -9.03
CA THR A 102 -6.54 11.94 -7.62
C THR A 102 -6.15 10.49 -7.38
N GLU A 103 -4.85 10.25 -7.24
CA GLU A 103 -4.26 8.91 -7.27
C GLU A 103 -3.89 8.37 -5.88
N HIS A 104 -3.87 9.23 -4.85
CA HIS A 104 -3.38 8.83 -3.54
C HIS A 104 -4.30 9.28 -2.42
N LEU A 105 -4.74 8.32 -1.62
CA LEU A 105 -5.53 8.51 -0.41
C LEU A 105 -4.88 7.76 0.75
N SER A 106 -4.84 8.36 1.93
CA SER A 106 -4.38 7.67 3.13
C SER A 106 -4.98 8.28 4.39
N PHE A 107 -5.62 7.47 5.23
CA PHE A 107 -6.01 7.88 6.57
C PHE A 107 -4.84 7.82 7.54
N SER A 108 -4.75 8.80 8.44
CA SER A 108 -3.84 8.75 9.59
C SER A 108 -4.15 7.55 10.48
N GLY A 109 -3.15 7.03 11.19
CA GLY A 109 -3.29 5.81 12.00
C GLY A 109 -4.36 5.91 13.11
N ASN A 110 -4.73 7.13 13.55
CA ASN A 110 -5.83 7.38 14.48
C ASN A 110 -7.18 7.65 13.77
N GLY A 111 -7.21 7.61 12.44
CA GLY A 111 -8.40 7.83 11.61
C GLY A 111 -8.96 9.25 11.61
N LYS A 112 -8.30 10.23 12.22
CA LYS A 112 -8.82 11.60 12.34
C LYS A 112 -8.55 12.47 11.11
N LEU A 113 -7.54 12.14 10.32
CA LEU A 113 -7.11 12.90 9.16
C LEU A 113 -7.06 12.01 7.92
N LEU A 114 -7.47 12.56 6.78
CA LEU A 114 -7.32 11.96 5.46
C LEU A 114 -6.35 12.83 4.65
N ALA A 115 -5.25 12.23 4.20
CA ALA A 115 -4.33 12.82 3.24
C ALA A 115 -4.74 12.45 1.82
N VAL A 116 -4.78 13.44 0.95
CA VAL A 116 -5.14 13.31 -0.47
C VAL A 116 -4.04 13.93 -1.32
N GLY A 117 -3.35 13.09 -2.09
CA GLY A 117 -2.33 13.51 -3.05
C GLY A 117 -2.93 13.73 -4.43
N ASN A 118 -2.77 14.93 -4.93
CA ASN A 118 -3.24 15.32 -6.25
C ASN A 118 -2.14 16.13 -6.97
N ALA A 119 -1.58 15.59 -8.03
CA ALA A 119 -0.42 16.16 -8.71
C ALA A 119 0.66 16.61 -7.69
N THR A 120 0.99 17.90 -7.62
CA THR A 120 2.01 18.48 -6.72
C THR A 120 1.45 18.98 -5.39
N ARG A 121 0.20 18.68 -5.08
CA ARG A 121 -0.53 19.20 -3.91
C ARG A 121 -0.92 18.08 -2.95
N LEU A 122 -0.78 18.36 -1.67
CA LEU A 122 -1.24 17.52 -0.58
C LEU A 122 -2.35 18.23 0.18
N HIS A 123 -3.56 17.70 0.11
CA HIS A 123 -4.72 18.17 0.86
C HIS A 123 -4.92 17.31 2.11
N ILE A 124 -5.24 17.93 3.21
CA ILE A 124 -5.54 17.26 4.47
C ILE A 124 -6.97 17.60 4.87
N PHE A 125 -7.78 16.56 5.03
CA PHE A 125 -9.16 16.66 5.51
C PHE A 125 -9.27 16.04 6.89
N ASP A 126 -10.24 16.50 7.69
CA ASP A 126 -10.65 15.76 8.87
C ASP A 126 -11.55 14.56 8.51
N SER A 127 -11.88 13.74 9.50
CA SER A 127 -12.75 12.58 9.29
C SER A 127 -14.20 12.95 8.90
N ALA A 128 -14.59 14.20 9.10
CA ALA A 128 -15.86 14.73 8.61
C ALA A 128 -15.75 15.27 7.18
N GLY A 129 -14.59 15.24 6.53
CA GLY A 129 -14.36 15.71 5.17
C GLY A 129 -14.24 17.22 5.03
N ALA A 130 -14.00 17.95 6.12
CA ALA A 130 -13.66 19.36 6.06
C ALA A 130 -12.15 19.52 5.81
N GLU A 131 -11.78 20.33 4.81
CA GLU A 131 -10.37 20.61 4.50
C GLU A 131 -9.73 21.40 5.64
N GLN A 132 -8.67 20.86 6.21
CA GLN A 132 -7.91 21.45 7.31
C GLN A 132 -6.72 22.26 6.80
N THR A 133 -6.07 21.79 5.74
CA THR A 133 -4.93 22.49 5.14
C THR A 133 -4.62 21.98 3.73
N LEU A 134 -4.06 22.88 2.93
CA LEU A 134 -3.46 22.57 1.62
C LEU A 134 -1.98 22.86 1.68
N ILE A 135 -1.16 21.89 1.30
CA ILE A 135 0.28 22.00 1.20
C ILE A 135 0.66 21.88 -0.28
N ALA A 136 1.13 22.97 -0.85
CA ALA A 136 1.56 23.05 -2.25
C ALA A 136 3.09 23.10 -2.35
N GLY A 137 3.60 23.00 -3.60
CA GLY A 137 5.01 23.21 -3.90
C GLY A 137 5.89 21.99 -3.74
N HIS A 138 5.34 20.78 -3.87
CA HIS A 138 6.14 19.59 -4.10
C HIS A 138 6.84 19.71 -5.48
N ALA A 139 8.08 19.21 -5.57
CA ALA A 139 8.92 19.38 -6.76
C ALA A 139 8.43 18.58 -8.00
N GLY A 140 7.48 17.67 -7.79
CA GLY A 140 6.83 16.88 -8.84
C GLY A 140 5.57 16.23 -8.28
N ASN A 141 4.89 15.46 -9.13
CA ASN A 141 3.70 14.74 -8.69
C ASN A 141 4.02 13.84 -7.48
N ILE A 142 3.11 13.81 -6.53
CA ILE A 142 3.17 12.92 -5.38
C ILE A 142 2.98 11.49 -5.91
N ALA A 143 3.94 10.62 -5.66
CA ALA A 143 3.95 9.23 -6.10
C ALA A 143 3.54 8.26 -4.99
N ALA A 144 3.64 8.68 -3.73
CA ALA A 144 3.18 7.88 -2.60
C ALA A 144 2.94 8.76 -1.37
N LEU A 145 2.00 8.32 -0.53
CA LEU A 145 1.70 8.90 0.78
C LEU A 145 1.85 7.87 1.88
N ALA A 146 2.47 8.22 2.99
CA ALA A 146 2.57 7.35 4.15
C ALA A 146 2.54 8.13 5.46
N TRP A 147 1.57 7.84 6.33
CA TRP A 147 1.55 8.40 7.68
C TRP A 147 2.59 7.73 8.56
N ARG A 148 3.35 8.54 9.30
CA ARG A 148 4.26 8.03 10.31
C ARG A 148 3.47 7.37 11.45
N PRO A 149 3.81 6.15 11.86
CA PRO A 149 3.11 5.45 12.93
C PRO A 149 3.01 6.28 14.21
N LYS A 150 1.84 6.31 14.84
CA LYS A 150 1.55 7.03 16.10
C LYS A 150 1.83 8.54 16.07
N SER A 151 1.78 9.15 14.89
CA SER A 151 2.08 10.57 14.68
C SER A 151 1.04 11.23 13.80
N THR A 152 1.06 12.56 13.73
CA THR A 152 0.35 13.37 12.74
C THR A 152 1.26 13.79 11.58
N GLU A 153 2.35 13.08 11.37
CA GLU A 153 3.29 13.34 10.27
C GLU A 153 2.93 12.45 9.08
N VAL A 154 2.84 13.04 7.90
CA VAL A 154 2.63 12.36 6.62
C VAL A 154 3.82 12.61 5.72
N ALA A 155 4.37 11.53 5.15
CA ALA A 155 5.39 11.58 4.11
C ALA A 155 4.74 11.60 2.74
N ALA A 156 5.20 12.50 1.87
CA ALA A 156 4.86 12.58 0.47
C ALA A 156 6.13 12.34 -0.36
N ALA A 157 6.20 11.22 -1.06
CA ALA A 157 7.28 10.92 -1.99
C ALA A 157 7.01 11.59 -3.33
N CYS A 158 8.01 12.26 -3.90
CA CYS A 158 7.90 12.93 -5.18
C CYS A 158 9.26 12.99 -5.89
N ASN A 159 9.34 13.68 -7.00
CA ASN A 159 10.65 14.01 -7.59
C ASN A 159 11.43 14.93 -6.64
N GLY A 160 12.72 14.68 -6.49
CA GLY A 160 13.60 15.47 -5.62
C GLY A 160 13.63 15.02 -4.15
N GLY A 161 12.96 13.91 -3.80
CA GLY A 161 13.02 13.35 -2.45
C GLY A 161 11.66 13.09 -1.80
N VAL A 162 11.67 13.03 -0.48
CA VAL A 162 10.46 12.86 0.34
C VAL A 162 10.28 14.08 1.25
N ARG A 163 9.07 14.62 1.28
CA ARG A 163 8.69 15.68 2.21
C ARG A 163 7.81 15.11 3.31
N VAL A 164 8.15 15.41 4.56
CA VAL A 164 7.38 15.00 5.74
C VAL A 164 6.74 16.22 6.36
N HIS A 165 5.42 16.20 6.43
CA HIS A 165 4.60 17.31 6.95
C HIS A 165 3.96 16.89 8.26
N ARG A 166 4.28 17.60 9.34
CA ARG A 166 3.55 17.49 10.62
C ARG A 166 2.31 18.37 10.53
N ILE A 167 1.15 17.74 10.61
CA ILE A 167 -0.12 18.44 10.56
C ILE A 167 -0.40 19.04 11.94
N ALA A 168 -0.16 20.34 12.03
CA ALA A 168 -0.33 21.19 13.23
C ALA A 168 -0.65 22.62 12.78
N THR A 169 -0.80 23.54 13.68
CA THR A 169 -1.02 24.96 13.37
C THR A 169 0.11 25.78 14.03
N PRO A 170 1.09 26.27 13.26
CA PRO A 170 1.27 26.09 11.81
C PRO A 170 1.79 24.71 11.42
N VAL A 171 1.64 24.33 10.14
CA VAL A 171 2.23 23.11 9.57
C VAL A 171 3.75 23.23 9.57
N VAL A 172 4.42 22.17 10.06
CA VAL A 172 5.88 22.07 10.05
C VAL A 172 6.30 21.03 9.02
N SER A 173 7.17 21.41 8.09
CA SER A 173 7.65 20.53 7.01
C SER A 173 9.14 20.30 7.10
N HIS A 174 9.56 19.06 6.83
CA HIS A 174 10.95 18.67 6.68
C HIS A 174 11.16 18.07 5.29
N SER A 175 12.26 18.45 4.64
CA SER A 175 12.68 17.87 3.36
C SER A 175 13.76 16.84 3.60
N TYR A 176 13.59 15.69 2.98
CA TYR A 176 14.59 14.64 2.84
C TYR A 176 14.95 14.60 1.36
N ASP A 177 15.86 15.53 1.00
CA ASP A 177 16.21 15.77 -0.40
C ASP A 177 17.04 14.61 -0.95
N TRP A 178 16.70 14.20 -2.15
CA TRP A 178 17.44 13.21 -2.92
C TRP A 178 17.24 13.48 -4.40
N LYS A 179 18.29 13.30 -5.21
CA LYS A 179 18.16 13.47 -6.66
C LYS A 179 17.44 12.27 -7.29
N GLY A 180 16.44 12.56 -8.10
CA GLY A 180 15.64 11.57 -8.79
C GLY A 180 14.21 11.45 -8.23
N ALA A 181 13.44 10.55 -8.81
CA ALA A 181 12.05 10.34 -8.45
C ALA A 181 11.93 9.24 -7.38
N CYS A 182 11.43 9.62 -6.22
CA CYS A 182 10.97 8.70 -5.19
C CYS A 182 9.61 8.13 -5.58
N LEU A 183 9.51 6.81 -5.65
CA LEU A 183 8.30 6.08 -6.08
C LEU A 183 7.47 5.57 -4.90
N THR A 184 8.10 5.36 -3.75
CA THR A 184 7.44 4.81 -2.56
C THR A 184 7.78 5.64 -1.33
N ALA A 185 6.94 5.54 -0.30
CA ALA A 185 7.23 6.02 1.05
C ALA A 185 6.80 4.93 2.05
N SER A 186 7.72 4.44 2.84
CA SER A 186 7.48 3.34 3.77
C SER A 186 8.14 3.59 5.11
N TRP A 187 7.31 3.73 6.15
CA TRP A 187 7.79 3.92 7.51
C TRP A 187 8.03 2.59 8.21
N ARG A 188 9.18 2.48 8.89
CA ARG A 188 9.37 1.42 9.89
C ARG A 188 8.23 1.48 10.92
N PRO A 189 7.70 0.35 11.42
CA PRO A 189 6.55 0.34 12.34
C PRO A 189 6.73 1.16 13.63
N ASP A 190 7.96 1.40 14.07
CA ASP A 190 8.27 2.28 15.20
C ASP A 190 8.38 3.76 14.82
N GLY A 191 8.30 4.08 13.52
CA GLY A 191 8.40 5.44 13.00
C GLY A 191 9.83 6.03 13.00
N SER A 192 10.86 5.22 13.27
CA SER A 192 12.24 5.71 13.37
C SER A 192 12.96 5.84 12.02
N VAL A 193 12.53 5.09 11.01
CA VAL A 193 13.13 5.07 9.67
C VAL A 193 12.07 5.26 8.60
N LEU A 194 12.35 6.14 7.65
CA LEU A 194 11.60 6.29 6.41
C LEU A 194 12.44 5.71 5.27
N ALA A 195 11.84 4.88 4.43
CA ALA A 195 12.48 4.32 3.23
C ALA A 195 11.69 4.67 1.97
N SER A 196 12.40 4.84 0.86
CA SER A 196 11.83 5.08 -0.45
C SER A 196 12.59 4.28 -1.52
N GLY A 197 11.86 3.60 -2.38
CA GLY A 197 12.39 3.05 -3.62
C GLY A 197 12.34 4.11 -4.72
N LEU A 198 13.34 4.09 -5.60
CA LEU A 198 13.54 5.13 -6.61
C LEU A 198 13.46 4.60 -8.04
N GLN A 199 13.22 5.53 -8.96
CA GLN A 199 13.15 5.27 -10.40
C GLN A 199 14.50 4.81 -10.99
N ASP A 200 15.62 5.23 -10.41
CA ASP A 200 16.98 4.91 -10.86
C ASP A 200 17.48 3.53 -10.39
N GLY A 201 16.63 2.75 -9.72
CA GLY A 201 17.01 1.42 -9.21
C GLY A 201 17.83 1.48 -7.93
N THR A 202 17.59 2.47 -7.10
CA THR A 202 18.15 2.57 -5.75
C THR A 202 17.06 2.57 -4.69
N VAL A 203 17.45 2.32 -3.44
CA VAL A 203 16.60 2.53 -2.27
C VAL A 203 17.33 3.48 -1.34
N HIS A 204 16.65 4.54 -0.94
CA HIS A 204 17.17 5.47 0.04
C HIS A 204 16.40 5.37 1.35
N PHE A 205 17.11 5.50 2.47
CA PHE A 205 16.45 5.54 3.76
C PHE A 205 17.05 6.62 4.67
N TRP A 206 16.19 7.17 5.52
CA TRP A 206 16.51 8.20 6.49
C TRP A 206 16.15 7.73 7.90
N ASN A 207 17.12 7.70 8.77
CA ASN A 207 16.87 7.50 10.19
C ASN A 207 16.52 8.85 10.83
N ILE A 208 15.24 9.00 11.17
CA ILE A 208 14.66 10.26 11.65
C ILE A 208 15.17 10.63 13.05
N VAL A 209 15.61 9.65 13.83
CA VAL A 209 16.08 9.86 15.21
C VAL A 209 17.54 10.33 15.22
N THR A 210 18.37 9.72 14.38
CA THR A 210 19.82 10.01 14.35
C THR A 210 20.22 11.03 13.29
N GLY A 211 19.33 11.34 12.34
CA GLY A 211 19.61 12.16 11.16
C GLY A 211 20.49 11.46 10.10
N LYS A 212 20.88 10.20 10.32
CA LYS A 212 21.66 9.45 9.35
C LYS A 212 20.81 9.07 8.14
N GLN A 213 21.45 9.05 6.98
CA GLN A 213 20.85 8.58 5.73
C GLN A 213 21.81 7.64 5.03
N SER A 214 21.27 6.72 4.24
CA SER A 214 22.07 5.76 3.48
C SER A 214 21.31 5.31 2.24
N GLU A 215 22.07 4.77 1.28
CA GLU A 215 21.58 4.34 -0.02
C GLU A 215 21.95 2.88 -0.25
N MET A 216 20.99 2.12 -0.76
CA MET A 216 21.19 0.74 -1.20
C MET A 216 21.11 0.68 -2.71
N LYS A 217 22.14 0.09 -3.34
CA LYS A 217 22.32 -0.02 -4.79
C LYS A 217 22.34 -1.47 -5.24
N GLY A 218 22.35 -1.67 -6.55
CA GLY A 218 22.49 -3.00 -7.16
C GLY A 218 21.18 -3.57 -7.70
N TYR A 219 20.12 -2.78 -7.74
CA TYR A 219 18.88 -3.17 -8.40
C TYR A 219 18.98 -2.94 -9.91
N GLY A 220 18.65 -3.96 -10.71
CA GLY A 220 18.70 -3.88 -12.18
C GLY A 220 17.56 -3.06 -12.81
N ALA A 221 16.57 -2.62 -12.02
CA ALA A 221 15.41 -1.87 -12.46
C ALA A 221 14.91 -0.96 -11.33
N LYS A 222 13.93 -0.08 -11.67
CA LYS A 222 13.27 0.77 -10.67
C LYS A 222 12.73 -0.03 -9.49
N VAL A 223 12.87 0.47 -8.28
CA VAL A 223 12.33 -0.14 -7.06
C VAL A 223 10.93 0.41 -6.81
N ALA A 224 9.92 -0.33 -7.28
CA ALA A 224 8.52 0.10 -7.25
C ALA A 224 7.78 -0.31 -5.97
N HIS A 225 8.35 -1.22 -5.18
CA HIS A 225 7.72 -1.71 -3.97
C HIS A 225 8.71 -1.72 -2.81
N THR A 226 8.27 -1.20 -1.67
CA THR A 226 9.00 -1.26 -0.39
C THR A 226 8.02 -1.58 0.72
N GLY A 227 8.41 -2.43 1.66
CA GLY A 227 7.57 -2.81 2.79
C GLY A 227 8.36 -3.27 3.99
N TRP A 228 7.92 -2.91 5.18
CA TRP A 228 8.52 -3.34 6.43
C TRP A 228 7.81 -4.56 7.00
N SER A 229 8.57 -5.51 7.51
CA SER A 229 8.02 -6.56 8.36
C SER A 229 7.33 -5.96 9.60
N ALA A 230 6.29 -6.62 10.11
CA ALA A 230 5.49 -6.13 11.23
C ALA A 230 6.30 -5.76 12.49
N ASN A 231 7.41 -6.46 12.73
CA ASN A 231 8.33 -6.19 13.84
C ASN A 231 9.41 -5.14 13.50
N GLY A 232 9.41 -4.60 12.28
CA GLY A 232 10.41 -3.62 11.82
C GLY A 232 11.84 -4.15 11.66
N LYS A 233 12.02 -5.47 11.75
CA LYS A 233 13.34 -6.09 11.62
C LYS A 233 13.84 -6.10 10.18
N TYR A 234 12.93 -6.25 9.22
CA TYR A 234 13.26 -6.39 7.81
C TYR A 234 12.58 -5.33 6.96
N LEU A 235 13.33 -4.77 6.00
CA LEU A 235 12.81 -4.00 4.87
C LEU A 235 12.88 -4.88 3.63
N ALA A 236 11.74 -5.19 3.04
CA ALA A 236 11.66 -5.84 1.74
C ALA A 236 11.52 -4.79 0.63
N THR A 237 12.22 -5.02 -0.47
CA THR A 237 12.23 -4.15 -1.64
C THR A 237 12.15 -5.01 -2.90
N ALA A 238 11.29 -4.63 -3.86
CA ALA A 238 11.15 -5.39 -5.09
C ALA A 238 11.47 -4.54 -6.32
N ALA A 239 12.26 -5.14 -7.21
CA ALA A 239 12.60 -4.60 -8.51
C ALA A 239 12.64 -5.73 -9.53
N ASP A 240 12.04 -5.54 -10.70
CA ASP A 240 11.87 -6.55 -11.74
C ASP A 240 11.24 -7.84 -11.18
N ARG A 241 11.94 -8.95 -11.15
CA ARG A 241 11.48 -10.27 -10.65
C ARG A 241 12.08 -10.69 -9.30
N GLY A 242 12.94 -9.86 -8.72
CA GLY A 242 13.66 -10.16 -7.47
C GLY A 242 13.14 -9.34 -6.28
N ILE A 243 13.15 -9.97 -5.12
CA ILE A 243 12.92 -9.30 -3.85
C ILE A 243 14.22 -9.35 -3.05
N ILE A 244 14.64 -8.20 -2.54
CA ILE A 244 15.80 -8.07 -1.66
C ILE A 244 15.31 -7.66 -0.28
N VAL A 245 15.72 -8.41 0.74
CA VAL A 245 15.34 -8.18 2.13
C VAL A 245 16.56 -7.75 2.92
N TRP A 246 16.47 -6.57 3.52
CA TRP A 246 17.51 -5.96 4.32
C TRP A 246 17.19 -6.09 5.81
N GLU A 247 18.16 -6.52 6.60
CA GLU A 247 17.99 -6.60 8.05
C GLU A 247 18.33 -5.23 8.71
N PHE A 248 17.36 -4.70 9.44
CA PHE A 248 17.48 -3.45 10.20
C PHE A 248 17.58 -3.68 11.73
N ALA A 249 17.91 -4.89 12.16
CA ALA A 249 18.22 -5.16 13.56
C ALA A 249 19.60 -4.58 13.93
N GLY A 250 19.77 -4.16 15.16
CA GLY A 250 21.07 -3.67 15.66
C GLY A 250 21.50 -2.35 15.00
N ARG A 251 22.61 -2.39 14.26
CA ARG A 251 23.21 -1.19 13.65
C ARG A 251 22.57 -0.78 12.30
N GLY A 252 21.64 -1.56 11.78
CA GLY A 252 21.03 -1.36 10.46
C GLY A 252 21.71 -2.19 9.36
N PRO A 253 21.36 -1.98 8.08
CA PRO A 253 21.80 -2.81 6.96
C PRO A 253 23.24 -2.55 6.51
N GLU A 254 23.89 -1.51 7.02
CA GLU A 254 25.25 -1.12 6.62
C GLU A 254 26.26 -2.24 6.92
N GLY A 255 26.93 -2.75 5.86
CA GLY A 255 27.92 -3.84 5.97
C GLY A 255 27.31 -5.24 6.14
N SER A 256 25.99 -5.39 6.01
CA SER A 256 25.32 -6.70 5.98
C SER A 256 25.06 -7.16 4.53
N GLU A 257 25.05 -8.47 4.33
CA GLU A 257 24.56 -9.05 3.08
C GLU A 257 23.02 -9.16 3.11
N PRO A 258 22.34 -8.72 2.04
CA PRO A 258 20.90 -8.85 1.96
C PRO A 258 20.46 -10.27 1.66
N ILE A 259 19.27 -10.64 2.11
CA ILE A 259 18.62 -11.89 1.72
C ILE A 259 17.96 -11.67 0.35
N GLN A 260 18.24 -12.56 -0.60
CA GLN A 260 17.62 -12.55 -1.91
C GLN A 260 16.53 -13.62 -1.98
N LEU A 261 15.28 -13.18 -2.26
CA LEU A 261 14.15 -14.07 -2.44
C LEU A 261 13.87 -14.21 -3.94
N ASN A 262 14.16 -15.40 -4.47
CA ASN A 262 14.03 -15.71 -5.88
C ASN A 262 12.90 -16.73 -6.08
N GLY A 263 11.91 -16.42 -6.93
CA GLY A 263 10.78 -17.34 -7.17
C GLY A 263 9.89 -16.91 -8.32
N HIS A 264 9.84 -15.61 -8.63
CA HIS A 264 9.13 -15.11 -9.79
C HIS A 264 9.94 -15.31 -11.08
N THR A 265 9.26 -15.73 -12.14
CA THR A 265 9.84 -15.92 -13.46
C THR A 265 9.62 -14.73 -14.39
N ASP A 266 8.73 -13.81 -14.01
CA ASP A 266 8.47 -12.54 -14.68
C ASP A 266 8.35 -11.44 -13.62
N ARG A 267 8.12 -10.21 -14.08
CA ARG A 267 8.11 -8.99 -13.28
C ARG A 267 7.07 -9.06 -12.14
N ILE A 268 7.52 -8.68 -10.95
CA ILE A 268 6.66 -8.46 -9.78
C ILE A 268 5.80 -7.23 -10.02
N THR A 269 4.51 -7.38 -9.88
CA THR A 269 3.49 -6.34 -10.02
C THR A 269 3.05 -5.80 -8.67
N GLN A 270 3.09 -6.65 -7.64
CA GLN A 270 2.68 -6.33 -6.28
C GLN A 270 3.58 -7.00 -5.24
N MET A 271 3.87 -6.27 -4.17
CA MET A 271 4.55 -6.81 -2.98
C MET A 271 4.02 -6.10 -1.74
N ILE A 272 3.61 -6.86 -0.75
CA ILE A 272 3.07 -6.33 0.50
C ILE A 272 3.52 -7.16 1.71
N CYS A 273 3.95 -6.50 2.78
CA CYS A 273 4.22 -7.14 4.06
C CYS A 273 2.93 -7.22 4.89
N ALA A 274 2.70 -8.34 5.53
CA ALA A 274 1.60 -8.47 6.47
C ALA A 274 1.75 -7.48 7.64
N PRO A 275 0.71 -6.71 7.99
CA PRO A 275 0.78 -5.74 9.09
C PRO A 275 0.94 -6.39 10.46
N LYS A 276 0.59 -7.67 10.55
CA LYS A 276 0.86 -8.55 11.71
C LYS A 276 1.30 -9.92 11.23
N GLY A 277 2.18 -10.55 12.01
CA GLY A 277 2.76 -11.85 11.65
C GLY A 277 4.05 -11.72 10.84
N PRO A 278 4.61 -12.84 10.37
CA PRO A 278 5.94 -12.88 9.76
C PRO A 278 5.94 -12.86 8.24
N TYR A 279 4.78 -12.70 7.59
CA TYR A 279 4.64 -12.96 6.17
C TYR A 279 4.85 -11.73 5.30
N LEU A 280 5.34 -11.99 4.11
CA LEU A 280 5.39 -11.12 2.93
C LEU A 280 4.67 -11.85 1.80
N ALA A 281 3.82 -11.18 1.05
CA ALA A 281 3.23 -11.69 -0.18
C ALA A 281 3.76 -10.90 -1.37
N SER A 282 4.06 -11.60 -2.46
CA SER A 282 4.39 -11.01 -3.75
C SER A 282 3.61 -11.67 -4.87
N ALA A 283 3.34 -10.91 -5.92
CA ALA A 283 2.63 -11.38 -7.10
C ALA A 283 3.21 -10.75 -8.36
N GLY A 284 3.05 -11.42 -9.49
CA GLY A 284 3.72 -11.01 -10.70
C GLY A 284 2.94 -11.32 -11.99
N ARG A 285 3.55 -10.94 -13.11
CA ARG A 285 3.09 -11.24 -14.46
C ARG A 285 3.14 -12.73 -14.80
N ASP A 286 3.90 -13.49 -14.03
CA ASP A 286 3.95 -14.94 -14.11
C ASP A 286 2.70 -15.62 -13.52
N CYS A 287 1.67 -14.84 -13.18
CA CYS A 287 0.41 -15.29 -12.60
C CYS A 287 0.57 -16.02 -11.26
N ARG A 288 1.75 -15.88 -10.61
CA ARG A 288 2.06 -16.51 -9.33
C ARG A 288 1.85 -15.55 -8.18
N LEU A 289 1.25 -16.05 -7.12
CA LEU A 289 1.26 -15.46 -5.79
C LEU A 289 2.20 -16.28 -4.93
N LEU A 290 3.22 -15.65 -4.38
CA LEU A 290 4.20 -16.30 -3.51
C LEU A 290 4.11 -15.71 -2.11
N LEU A 291 4.09 -16.61 -1.12
CA LEU A 291 4.13 -16.26 0.30
C LEU A 291 5.53 -16.54 0.85
N TRP A 292 6.11 -15.57 1.52
CA TRP A 292 7.45 -15.62 2.06
C TRP A 292 7.44 -15.40 3.57
N ARG A 293 8.48 -15.90 4.22
CA ARG A 293 8.76 -15.63 5.63
C ARG A 293 10.21 -15.14 5.79
N PRO A 294 10.45 -13.84 5.58
CA PRO A 294 11.79 -13.26 5.59
C PRO A 294 12.55 -13.56 6.88
N GLY A 295 13.83 -13.96 6.74
CA GLY A 295 14.69 -14.35 7.85
C GLY A 295 14.44 -15.74 8.41
N PHE A 296 13.54 -16.52 7.81
CA PHE A 296 13.30 -17.94 8.12
C PHE A 296 13.67 -18.84 6.93
N ALA A 297 13.30 -18.44 5.72
CA ALA A 297 13.62 -19.12 4.48
C ALA A 297 13.80 -18.10 3.36
N ASP A 298 14.65 -18.41 2.40
CA ASP A 298 14.88 -17.69 1.14
C ASP A 298 14.02 -18.20 -0.02
N GLU A 299 13.39 -19.37 0.17
CA GLU A 299 12.37 -19.93 -0.71
C GLU A 299 10.96 -19.56 -0.26
N PRO A 300 9.97 -19.53 -1.18
CA PRO A 300 8.56 -19.31 -0.80
C PRO A 300 8.10 -20.41 0.15
N VAL A 301 7.42 -20.01 1.23
CA VAL A 301 6.82 -20.98 2.19
C VAL A 301 5.49 -21.53 1.70
N ASP A 302 4.85 -20.85 0.74
CA ASP A 302 3.67 -21.33 0.00
C ASP A 302 3.51 -20.54 -1.31
N ALA A 303 2.72 -21.07 -2.24
CA ALA A 303 2.44 -20.46 -3.54
C ALA A 303 1.05 -20.79 -4.05
N ASP A 304 0.47 -19.88 -4.82
CA ASP A 304 -0.78 -20.09 -5.53
C ASP A 304 -0.66 -19.60 -6.97
N LEU A 305 -1.44 -20.18 -7.90
CA LEU A 305 -1.42 -19.88 -9.33
C LEU A 305 -2.77 -19.29 -9.75
N PHE A 306 -2.72 -18.18 -10.47
CA PHE A 306 -3.87 -17.46 -10.99
C PHE A 306 -4.00 -17.67 -12.49
N SER A 307 -5.17 -17.30 -13.05
CA SER A 307 -5.45 -17.38 -14.47
C SER A 307 -4.79 -16.27 -15.28
N ASP A 308 -4.53 -15.11 -14.67
CA ASP A 308 -3.91 -13.95 -15.30
C ASP A 308 -2.99 -13.21 -14.32
N GLU A 309 -2.31 -12.17 -14.82
CA GLU A 309 -1.43 -11.26 -14.07
C GLU A 309 -2.14 -10.72 -12.82
N ILE A 310 -1.54 -10.89 -11.65
CA ILE A 310 -2.08 -10.36 -10.41
C ILE A 310 -1.68 -8.88 -10.32
N VAL A 311 -2.67 -8.01 -10.22
CA VAL A 311 -2.50 -6.55 -10.22
C VAL A 311 -2.82 -5.91 -8.87
N LEU A 312 -3.38 -6.66 -7.94
CA LEU A 312 -3.80 -6.17 -6.63
C LEU A 312 -3.46 -7.19 -5.53
N LEU A 313 -2.83 -6.72 -4.45
CA LEU A 313 -2.64 -7.46 -3.20
C LEU A 313 -2.92 -6.57 -2.00
N HIS A 314 -3.74 -7.06 -1.06
CA HIS A 314 -3.97 -6.39 0.22
C HIS A 314 -4.10 -7.40 1.36
N PHE A 315 -3.47 -7.11 2.50
CA PHE A 315 -3.70 -7.84 3.75
C PHE A 315 -4.78 -7.14 4.59
N SER A 316 -5.58 -7.94 5.29
CA SER A 316 -6.39 -7.45 6.41
C SER A 316 -5.50 -6.91 7.54
N ALA A 317 -6.05 -6.03 8.38
CA ALA A 317 -5.31 -5.38 9.47
C ALA A 317 -4.74 -6.36 10.51
N ASP A 318 -5.30 -7.56 10.63
CA ASP A 318 -4.80 -8.63 11.50
C ASP A 318 -3.75 -9.53 10.82
N GLY A 319 -3.49 -9.34 9.52
CA GLY A 319 -2.54 -10.10 8.72
C GLY A 319 -2.97 -11.54 8.40
N LYS A 320 -4.22 -11.91 8.67
CA LYS A 320 -4.73 -13.27 8.51
C LYS A 320 -5.49 -13.51 7.21
N THR A 321 -5.88 -12.44 6.52
CA THR A 321 -6.60 -12.52 5.26
C THR A 321 -5.81 -11.77 4.20
N LEU A 322 -5.64 -12.37 3.05
CA LEU A 322 -5.02 -11.78 1.86
C LEU A 322 -6.06 -11.72 0.74
N LEU A 323 -6.22 -10.54 0.17
CA LEU A 323 -6.95 -10.32 -1.08
C LEU A 323 -5.95 -10.27 -2.21
N ALA A 324 -6.21 -11.01 -3.27
CA ALA A 324 -5.54 -10.89 -4.56
C ALA A 324 -6.57 -10.63 -5.66
N GLY A 325 -6.23 -9.75 -6.59
CA GLY A 325 -7.04 -9.47 -7.78
C GLY A 325 -6.19 -9.63 -9.03
N ASP A 326 -6.73 -10.32 -10.04
CA ASP A 326 -6.07 -10.47 -11.33
C ASP A 326 -6.61 -9.44 -12.36
N ARG A 327 -5.94 -9.38 -13.50
CA ARG A 327 -6.25 -8.42 -14.56
C ARG A 327 -7.57 -8.67 -15.25
N ASP A 328 -8.06 -9.92 -15.24
CA ASP A 328 -9.39 -10.30 -15.76
C ASP A 328 -10.54 -9.87 -14.83
N GLY A 329 -10.23 -9.29 -13.66
CA GLY A 329 -11.23 -8.83 -12.69
C GLY A 329 -11.68 -9.91 -11.72
N ASN A 330 -10.94 -11.01 -11.60
CA ASN A 330 -11.23 -12.00 -10.58
C ASN A 330 -10.59 -11.60 -9.26
N LEU A 331 -11.37 -11.67 -8.20
CA LEU A 331 -10.91 -11.46 -6.83
C LEU A 331 -10.84 -12.80 -6.09
N THR A 332 -9.74 -13.06 -5.43
CA THR A 332 -9.55 -14.21 -4.56
C THR A 332 -9.20 -13.75 -3.15
N VAL A 333 -9.99 -14.19 -2.18
CA VAL A 333 -9.71 -13.96 -0.76
C VAL A 333 -9.20 -15.25 -0.15
N MET A 334 -8.06 -15.16 0.52
CA MET A 334 -7.36 -16.28 1.14
C MET A 334 -7.18 -16.06 2.63
N VAL A 335 -7.22 -17.15 3.39
CA VAL A 335 -6.74 -17.17 4.79
C VAL A 335 -5.26 -17.54 4.78
N VAL A 336 -4.46 -16.85 5.59
CA VAL A 336 -3.01 -16.98 5.65
C VAL A 336 -2.59 -17.49 7.02
N GLY A 337 -1.71 -18.53 7.02
CA GLY A 337 -1.04 -18.98 8.24
C GLY A 337 -1.91 -19.74 9.22
N VAL A 338 -2.95 -20.42 8.77
CA VAL A 338 -3.74 -21.32 9.63
C VAL A 338 -3.02 -22.66 9.70
N SER A 339 -2.25 -22.86 10.75
CA SER A 339 -1.73 -24.18 11.17
C SER A 339 -2.37 -24.58 12.49
#